data_05ceae77e75e876aef645b0ec77d0e00
#
_entry.id   05ceae77e75e876aef645b0ec77d0e00
#
_cell.length_a   1.000
_cell.length_b   1.000
_cell.length_c   1.000
_cell.angle_alpha   90.00
_cell.angle_beta   90.00
_cell.angle_gamma   90.00
#
_symmetry.space_group_name_H-M   'P 1'
#
loop_
_entity.id
_entity.type
_entity.pdbx_description
1 polymer ?
#
loop_
_entity_poly.entity_id
_entity_poly.type
_entity_poly.pdbx_seq_one_letter_code
_entity_poly.pdbx_strand_id
1 'polypeptide(L)' 'MGRELQGYRENLEILNNRFPNYDMLSRQEVMDVTNIRSRTTVCKHFKFNNAGKLSKRDLAVWMCGK' A
#
# COMPACT_ATOMS: atom_id res chain seq x y z
N MET A 1 17.70 5.64 -15.64
CA MET A 1 16.93 6.52 -15.32
C MET A 1 15.65 6.12 -14.84
N GLY A 2 15.32 6.41 -13.79
CA GLY A 2 14.15 5.94 -13.18
C GLY A 2 12.91 6.60 -13.75
N ARG A 3 12.05 5.80 -14.31
CA ARG A 3 10.79 6.32 -14.75
C ARG A 3 9.77 5.90 -13.73
N GLU A 4 9.03 6.83 -13.16
CA GLU A 4 8.00 6.49 -12.21
C GLU A 4 6.87 5.75 -12.90
N LEU A 5 6.27 4.83 -12.18
CA LEU A 5 5.09 4.16 -12.66
C LEU A 5 3.97 5.20 -12.76
N GLN A 6 3.16 5.07 -13.80
CA GLN A 6 2.07 6.00 -13.99
C GLN A 6 1.09 5.91 -12.81
N GLY A 7 0.77 7.03 -12.22
CA GLY A 7 -0.13 7.07 -11.08
C GLY A 7 0.54 6.83 -9.74
N TYR A 8 1.82 6.47 -9.73
CA TYR A 8 2.51 6.17 -8.48
C TYR A 8 2.48 7.36 -7.51
N ARG A 9 2.84 8.53 -8.01
CA ARG A 9 2.89 9.73 -7.17
C ARG A 9 1.51 10.10 -6.65
N GLU A 10 0.51 9.98 -7.49
CA GLU A 10 -0.87 10.27 -7.08
C GLU A 10 -1.35 9.28 -6.03
N ASN A 11 -1.05 8.01 -6.22
CA ASN A 11 -1.43 6.99 -5.25
C ASN A 11 -0.74 7.22 -3.91
N LEU A 12 0.55 7.56 -3.96
CA LEU A 12 1.28 7.83 -2.74
C LEU A 12 0.71 9.05 -2.01
N GLU A 13 0.30 10.06 -2.77
CA GLU A 13 -0.31 11.25 -2.20
C GLU A 13 -1.63 10.93 -1.52
N ILE A 14 -2.44 10.09 -2.15
CA ILE A 14 -3.70 9.64 -1.55
C ILE A 14 -3.44 8.94 -0.22
N LEU A 15 -2.44 8.07 -0.20
CA LEU A 15 -2.11 7.34 1.02
C LEU A 15 -1.59 8.29 2.10
N ASN A 16 -0.80 9.27 1.71
CA ASN A 16 -0.29 10.25 2.67
C ASN A 16 -1.41 11.11 3.25
N ASN A 17 -2.43 11.40 2.45
CA ASN A 17 -3.57 12.17 2.91
C ASN A 17 -4.46 11.36 3.85
N ARG A 18 -4.62 10.07 3.59
CA ARG A 18 -5.44 9.21 4.45
C ARG A 18 -4.74 8.85 5.74
N PHE A 19 -3.42 8.68 5.67
CA PHE A 19 -2.64 8.25 6.83
C PHE A 19 -1.44 9.18 7.05
N PRO A 20 -1.70 10.46 7.36
CA PRO A 20 -0.62 11.45 7.43
C PRO A 20 0.39 11.19 8.54
N ASN A 21 0.00 10.45 9.57
CA ASN A 21 0.89 10.21 10.71
C ASN A 21 1.62 8.88 10.63
N TYR A 22 1.43 8.12 9.54
CA TYR A 22 2.03 6.81 9.42
C TYR A 22 2.93 6.72 8.21
N ASP A 23 4.09 6.09 8.39
CA ASP A 23 4.97 5.78 7.27
C ASP A 23 4.62 4.43 6.70
N MET A 24 4.06 3.55 7.52
CA MET A 24 3.68 2.21 7.13
C MET A 24 2.25 1.94 7.57
N LEU A 25 1.60 1.02 6.87
CA LEU A 25 0.20 0.70 7.12
C LEU A 25 0.07 -0.69 7.70
N SER A 26 -0.87 -0.85 8.62
CA SER A 26 -1.17 -2.17 9.17
C SER A 26 -1.95 -2.98 8.14
N ARG A 27 -2.07 -4.29 8.42
CA ARG A 27 -2.79 -5.18 7.52
C ARG A 27 -4.22 -4.69 7.31
N GLN A 28 -4.85 -4.27 8.39
CA GLN A 28 -6.24 -3.78 8.32
C GLN A 28 -6.36 -2.55 7.42
N GLU A 29 -5.42 -1.64 7.53
CA GLU A 29 -5.43 -0.43 6.73
C GLU A 29 -5.21 -0.73 5.25
N VAL A 30 -4.31 -1.67 4.96
CA VAL A 30 -4.08 -2.10 3.59
C VAL A 30 -5.35 -2.73 3.01
N MET A 31 -6.04 -3.53 3.80
CA MET A 31 -7.29 -4.15 3.36
C MET A 31 -8.35 -3.09 3.05
N ASP A 32 -8.42 -2.05 3.86
CA ASP A 32 -9.36 -0.96 3.63
C ASP A 32 -9.06 -0.22 2.32
N VAL A 33 -7.79 0.07 2.09
CA VAL A 33 -7.39 0.81 0.89
C VAL A 33 -7.60 0.00 -0.37
N THR A 34 -7.25 -1.27 -0.34
CA THR A 34 -7.32 -2.14 -1.51
C THR A 34 -8.69 -2.77 -1.69
N ASN A 35 -9.54 -2.65 -0.69
CA ASN A 35 -10.87 -3.26 -0.70
C ASN A 35 -10.80 -4.78 -0.78
N ILE A 36 -9.69 -5.36 -0.35
CA ILE A 36 -9.53 -6.81 -0.28
C ILE A 36 -10.02 -7.25 1.09
N ARG A 37 -11.00 -8.13 1.12
CA ARG A 37 -11.60 -8.55 2.39
C ARG A 37 -10.93 -9.78 2.99
N SER A 38 -10.17 -10.51 2.19
CA SER A 38 -9.53 -11.73 2.66
C SER A 38 -8.13 -11.43 3.17
N ARG A 39 -7.89 -11.74 4.43
CA ARG A 39 -6.57 -11.57 5.02
C ARG A 39 -5.53 -12.42 4.28
N THR A 40 -5.91 -13.63 3.91
CA THR A 40 -5.01 -14.53 3.19
C THR A 40 -4.61 -13.92 1.85
N THR A 41 -5.56 -13.32 1.14
CA THR A 41 -5.29 -12.72 -0.15
C THR A 41 -4.34 -11.54 0.00
N VAL A 42 -4.57 -10.70 0.99
CA VAL A 42 -3.71 -9.56 1.26
C VAL A 42 -2.27 -10.03 1.54
N CYS A 43 -2.12 -11.07 2.34
CA CYS A 43 -0.81 -11.60 2.66
C CYS A 43 -0.11 -12.19 1.44
N LYS A 44 -0.86 -12.67 0.47
CA LYS A 44 -0.27 -13.18 -0.76
C LYS A 44 0.23 -12.07 -1.67
N HIS A 45 -0.49 -10.96 -1.70
CA HIS A 45 -0.14 -9.85 -2.58
C HIS A 45 0.96 -8.95 -2.01
N PHE A 46 1.07 -8.91 -0.70
CA PHE A 46 2.00 -7.99 -0.06
C PHE A 46 2.88 -8.72 0.95
N LYS A 47 4.11 -8.26 1.08
CA LYS A 47 5.03 -8.82 2.06
C LYS A 47 5.07 -7.88 3.26
N PHE A 48 4.38 -8.24 4.30
CA PHE A 48 4.38 -7.45 5.52
C PHE A 48 5.66 -7.73 6.31
N ASN A 49 6.15 -6.70 7.01
CA ASN A 49 7.35 -6.88 7.80
C ASN A 49 7.04 -7.62 9.11
N ASN A 50 8.03 -7.74 9.98
CA ASN A 50 7.86 -8.48 11.23
C ASN A 50 6.81 -7.86 12.15
N ALA A 51 6.57 -6.57 11.98
CA ALA A 51 5.54 -5.88 12.76
C ALA A 51 4.15 -6.00 12.14
N GLY A 52 4.05 -6.68 11.00
CA GLY A 52 2.78 -6.83 10.31
C GLY A 52 2.37 -5.57 9.57
N LYS A 53 3.33 -4.78 9.11
CA LYS A 53 3.06 -3.52 8.42
C LYS A 53 3.67 -3.51 7.04
N LEU A 54 3.09 -2.70 6.17
CA LEU A 54 3.52 -2.57 4.79
C LEU A 54 3.83 -1.10 4.51
N SER A 55 4.91 -0.84 3.76
CA SER A 55 5.24 0.53 3.44
C SER A 55 4.24 1.10 2.44
N LYS A 56 4.00 2.41 2.54
CA LYS A 56 3.11 3.10 1.62
C LYS A 56 3.60 3.00 0.18
N ARG A 57 4.91 2.97 0.00
CA ARG A 57 5.50 2.87 -1.33
C ARG A 57 5.12 1.57 -2.01
N ASP A 58 5.23 0.47 -1.29
CA ASP A 58 4.88 -0.83 -1.84
C ASP A 58 3.41 -0.87 -2.22
N LEU A 59 2.57 -0.30 -1.39
CA LEU A 59 1.14 -0.26 -1.68
C LEU A 59 0.85 0.61 -2.90
N ALA A 60 1.51 1.76 -3.00
CA ALA A 60 1.32 2.65 -4.14
C ALA A 60 1.74 1.98 -5.44
N VAL A 61 2.83 1.22 -5.42
CA VAL A 61 3.28 0.48 -6.60
C VAL A 61 2.23 -0.56 -6.99
N TRP A 62 1.70 -1.27 -6.01
CA TRP A 62 0.67 -2.26 -6.29
C TRP A 62 -0.56 -1.62 -6.93
N MET A 63 -0.95 -0.45 -6.43
CA MET A 63 -2.10 0.27 -6.98
C MET A 63 -1.87 0.69 -8.43
N CYS A 64 -0.62 0.99 -8.79
CA CYS A 64 -0.30 1.33 -10.18
C CYS A 64 -0.43 0.13 -11.10
N GLY A 65 -0.18 -1.06 -10.57
CA GLY A 65 -0.24 -2.28 -11.35
C GLY A 65 -1.64 -2.79 -11.59
N LYS A 66 -2.61 -2.13 -11.03
CA LYS A 66 -4.00 -2.50 -11.23
C LYS A 66 -4.56 -1.73 -12.41
#